data_062d8cbda6a204b8113f5c8f2e05873a
#
_entry.id   062d8cbda6a204b8113f5c8f2e05873a
#
_cell.length_a   1.000
_cell.length_b   1.000
_cell.length_c   1.000
_cell.angle_alpha   90.00
_cell.angle_beta   90.00
_cell.angle_gamma   90.00
#
_symmetry.space_group_name_H-M   'P 1'
#
loop_
_entity.id
_entity.type
_entity.pdbx_description
1 polymer ?
#
loop_
_entity_poly.entity_id
_entity_poly.type
_entity_poly.pdbx_seq_one_letter_code
_entity_poly.pdbx_strand_id
1 'polypeptide(L)'
;PVVGLTKPGDVNHYTRVRCYKHIMNKYPKNMAALSLLPLAMRMAGPKEALWHAIIRKNYGCNYFIVGRDHASPGLNKDNTPFYGPYDAQEMLNTNTNELGIKMIPFKQLVYVKEKKSFIGVDEVPKDLTALTVSGTELRKLLDEGKEIPEWFSYPEVISELQKQRPSLSNRGFTIFFTGLSGSGKSTLANGLLVKLLAEGRRPVSLLDGDIVRTHLSSELGFSKEHRSLNVRRIGFVASEITKNGGIAICAPIAPYRLDRQFNRNMIDPLGGYIEIFVSTPLEVCEQRDAKGLYAKARKGILKQFTGIDDPYEKPRNAEIVINSSNDKPETLSLIHISEPTRLGMISYAVFCLK
;
A
#
# COMPACT_ATOMS: atom_id res chain seq x y z
N PRO A 1 -15.29 3.06 -19.65
CA PRO A 1 -14.93 2.36 -18.41
C PRO A 1 -15.89 2.71 -17.28
N VAL A 2 -16.11 1.76 -16.37
CA VAL A 2 -16.84 1.99 -15.13
C VAL A 2 -16.00 2.84 -14.21
N VAL A 3 -16.58 3.93 -13.67
CA VAL A 3 -15.95 4.81 -12.68
C VAL A 3 -16.72 4.70 -11.37
N GLY A 4 -16.04 4.37 -10.28
CA GLY A 4 -16.63 4.12 -8.97
C GLY A 4 -15.66 3.40 -8.04
N LEU A 5 -16.17 2.92 -6.91
CA LEU A 5 -15.37 2.17 -5.96
C LEU A 5 -14.82 0.89 -6.60
N THR A 6 -13.53 0.64 -6.39
CA THR A 6 -12.81 -0.55 -6.84
C THR A 6 -12.48 -1.45 -5.64
N LYS A 7 -12.31 -2.75 -5.89
CA LYS A 7 -11.84 -3.67 -4.84
C LYS A 7 -10.44 -3.28 -4.37
N PRO A 8 -10.09 -3.53 -3.09
CA PRO A 8 -8.72 -3.38 -2.63
C PRO A 8 -7.74 -4.18 -3.51
N GLY A 9 -6.66 -3.54 -3.94
CA GLY A 9 -5.65 -4.14 -4.82
C GLY A 9 -5.93 -4.05 -6.32
N ASP A 10 -7.12 -3.61 -6.74
CA ASP A 10 -7.41 -3.36 -8.14
C ASP A 10 -6.93 -1.98 -8.60
N VAL A 11 -6.79 -1.82 -9.92
CA VAL A 11 -6.47 -0.53 -10.52
C VAL A 11 -7.63 0.44 -10.27
N ASN A 12 -7.35 1.58 -9.59
CA ASN A 12 -8.38 2.58 -9.34
C ASN A 12 -8.91 3.18 -10.65
N HIS A 13 -10.12 3.72 -10.60
CA HIS A 13 -10.79 4.19 -11.81
C HIS A 13 -10.07 5.38 -12.46
N TYR A 14 -9.38 6.25 -11.70
CA TYR A 14 -8.61 7.37 -12.27
C TYR A 14 -7.44 6.87 -13.14
N THR A 15 -6.66 5.92 -12.63
CA THR A 15 -5.57 5.30 -13.39
C THR A 15 -6.12 4.54 -14.59
N ARG A 16 -7.21 3.80 -14.43
CA ARG A 16 -7.89 3.09 -15.53
C ARG A 16 -8.30 4.06 -16.64
N VAL A 17 -8.86 5.21 -16.30
CA VAL A 17 -9.24 6.24 -17.29
C VAL A 17 -8.00 6.79 -17.99
N ARG A 18 -6.88 7.03 -17.29
CA ARG A 18 -5.63 7.48 -17.94
C ARG A 18 -5.08 6.41 -18.89
N CYS A 19 -5.10 5.14 -18.50
CA CYS A 19 -4.73 4.03 -19.38
C CYS A 19 -5.59 4.03 -20.66
N TYR A 20 -6.91 4.17 -20.55
CA TYR A 20 -7.80 4.25 -21.72
C TYR A 20 -7.50 5.47 -22.58
N LYS A 21 -7.18 6.64 -22.00
CA LYS A 21 -6.78 7.82 -22.77
C LYS A 21 -5.52 7.55 -23.63
N HIS A 22 -4.53 6.85 -23.07
CA HIS A 22 -3.35 6.44 -23.85
C HIS A 22 -3.71 5.46 -24.98
N ILE A 23 -4.59 4.49 -24.71
CA ILE A 23 -5.06 3.54 -25.72
C ILE A 23 -5.84 4.25 -26.82
N MET A 24 -6.68 5.25 -26.50
CA MET A 24 -7.43 6.02 -27.50
C MET A 24 -6.54 6.64 -28.58
N ASN A 25 -5.33 7.04 -28.22
CA ASN A 25 -4.36 7.61 -29.16
C ASN A 25 -3.83 6.59 -30.21
N LYS A 26 -4.08 5.30 -30.00
CA LYS A 26 -3.69 4.23 -30.93
C LYS A 26 -4.77 3.96 -32.01
N TYR A 27 -5.97 4.49 -31.81
CA TYR A 27 -7.05 4.39 -32.80
C TYR A 27 -7.03 5.55 -33.79
N PRO A 28 -7.44 5.35 -35.06
CA PRO A 28 -7.65 6.44 -36.00
C PRO A 28 -8.65 7.46 -35.45
N LYS A 29 -8.48 8.72 -35.84
CA LYS A 29 -9.41 9.78 -35.43
C LYS A 29 -10.86 9.41 -35.79
N ASN A 30 -11.77 9.70 -34.90
CA ASN A 30 -13.22 9.43 -35.03
C ASN A 30 -13.64 7.94 -35.07
N MET A 31 -12.72 6.99 -34.89
CA MET A 31 -13.05 5.57 -34.87
C MET A 31 -13.46 5.07 -33.47
N ALA A 32 -12.99 5.71 -32.43
CA ALA A 32 -13.28 5.32 -31.04
C ALA A 32 -13.67 6.53 -30.19
N ALA A 33 -14.58 6.32 -29.24
CA ALA A 33 -14.99 7.31 -28.26
C ALA A 33 -14.87 6.72 -26.85
N LEU A 34 -14.42 7.54 -25.90
CA LEU A 34 -14.32 7.14 -24.49
C LEU A 34 -15.43 7.79 -23.70
N SER A 35 -16.32 6.97 -23.17
CA SER A 35 -17.38 7.39 -22.25
C SER A 35 -17.14 6.81 -20.85
N LEU A 36 -17.38 7.62 -19.81
CA LEU A 36 -17.28 7.21 -18.42
C LEU A 36 -18.66 6.80 -17.92
N LEU A 37 -18.75 5.63 -17.31
CA LEU A 37 -19.98 5.09 -16.77
C LEU A 37 -19.93 5.11 -15.23
N PRO A 38 -20.66 6.01 -14.56
CA PRO A 38 -20.79 6.00 -13.10
C PRO A 38 -21.67 4.83 -12.66
N LEU A 39 -21.06 3.70 -12.43
CA LEU A 39 -21.72 2.44 -12.11
C LEU A 39 -20.96 1.71 -11.01
N ALA A 40 -21.69 1.21 -10.00
CA ALA A 40 -21.13 0.27 -9.02
C ALA A 40 -21.36 -1.17 -9.52
N MET A 41 -20.27 -1.89 -9.81
CA MET A 41 -20.30 -3.30 -10.16
C MET A 41 -20.90 -4.11 -9.01
N ARG A 42 -21.84 -5.00 -9.32
CA ARG A 42 -22.50 -5.89 -8.35
C ARG A 42 -21.87 -7.29 -8.29
N MET A 43 -21.08 -7.64 -9.30
CA MET A 43 -20.46 -8.94 -9.48
C MET A 43 -21.50 -10.09 -9.52
N ALA A 44 -22.60 -9.87 -10.24
CA ALA A 44 -23.75 -10.76 -10.34
C ALA A 44 -23.75 -11.63 -11.62
N GLY A 45 -22.59 -11.74 -12.28
CA GLY A 45 -22.37 -12.63 -13.44
C GLY A 45 -23.36 -12.41 -14.58
N PRO A 46 -24.10 -13.48 -15.00
CA PRO A 46 -25.02 -13.41 -16.14
C PRO A 46 -26.11 -12.33 -16.03
N LYS A 47 -26.68 -12.14 -14.84
CA LYS A 47 -27.71 -11.09 -14.62
C LYS A 47 -27.13 -9.68 -14.77
N GLU A 48 -25.91 -9.47 -14.31
CA GLU A 48 -25.24 -8.19 -14.48
C GLU A 48 -24.84 -7.95 -15.95
N ALA A 49 -24.53 -9.00 -16.70
CA ALA A 49 -24.27 -8.89 -18.13
C ALA A 49 -25.51 -8.38 -18.90
N LEU A 50 -26.71 -8.85 -18.57
CA LEU A 50 -27.98 -8.32 -19.11
C LEU A 50 -28.14 -6.83 -18.82
N TRP A 51 -27.92 -6.43 -17.56
CA TRP A 51 -27.97 -5.03 -17.17
C TRP A 51 -26.93 -4.18 -17.91
N HIS A 52 -25.72 -4.69 -18.06
CA HIS A 52 -24.67 -4.04 -18.83
C HIS A 52 -25.05 -3.88 -20.32
N ALA A 53 -25.71 -4.85 -20.91
CA ALA A 53 -26.19 -4.78 -22.29
C ALA A 53 -27.24 -3.68 -22.46
N ILE A 54 -28.22 -3.60 -21.55
CA ILE A 54 -29.25 -2.56 -21.55
C ILE A 54 -28.62 -1.17 -21.45
N ILE A 55 -27.66 -1.00 -20.54
CA ILE A 55 -26.96 0.28 -20.40
C ILE A 55 -26.27 0.66 -21.71
N ARG A 56 -25.53 -0.27 -22.35
CA ARG A 56 -24.81 0.02 -23.62
C ARG A 56 -25.79 0.35 -24.73
N LYS A 57 -26.91 -0.35 -24.81
CA LYS A 57 -28.00 0.00 -25.74
C LYS A 57 -28.49 1.43 -25.52
N ASN A 58 -28.71 1.85 -24.27
CA ASN A 58 -29.12 3.21 -23.93
C ASN A 58 -28.07 4.27 -24.31
N TYR A 59 -26.79 3.88 -24.40
CA TYR A 59 -25.71 4.71 -24.94
C TYR A 59 -25.59 4.65 -26.47
N GLY A 60 -26.55 3.98 -27.17
CA GLY A 60 -26.59 3.90 -28.63
C GLY A 60 -25.75 2.77 -29.23
N CYS A 61 -25.26 1.82 -28.42
CA CYS A 61 -24.48 0.70 -28.96
C CYS A 61 -25.40 -0.36 -29.60
N ASN A 62 -25.02 -0.85 -30.76
CA ASN A 62 -25.69 -1.96 -31.45
C ASN A 62 -25.07 -3.31 -31.10
N TYR A 63 -23.83 -3.30 -30.61
CA TYR A 63 -23.05 -4.49 -30.27
C TYR A 63 -22.41 -4.34 -28.90
N PHE A 64 -22.31 -5.46 -28.17
CA PHE A 64 -21.67 -5.53 -26.86
C PHE A 64 -20.69 -6.69 -26.80
N ILE A 65 -19.41 -6.39 -26.61
CA ILE A 65 -18.36 -7.39 -26.43
C ILE A 65 -18.42 -7.95 -25.01
N VAL A 66 -18.53 -9.25 -24.86
CA VAL A 66 -18.60 -9.96 -23.58
C VAL A 66 -17.46 -10.96 -23.50
N GLY A 67 -16.57 -10.75 -22.55
CA GLY A 67 -15.44 -11.65 -22.30
C GLY A 67 -15.80 -12.84 -21.41
N ARG A 68 -14.84 -13.72 -21.23
CA ARG A 68 -14.87 -14.80 -20.24
C ARG A 68 -15.06 -14.22 -18.84
N ASP A 69 -15.77 -14.93 -17.97
CA ASP A 69 -16.00 -14.58 -16.55
C ASP A 69 -16.59 -13.17 -16.35
N HIS A 70 -17.42 -12.70 -17.26
CA HIS A 70 -17.97 -11.34 -17.24
C HIS A 70 -18.76 -11.07 -15.96
N ALA A 71 -18.34 -10.05 -15.19
CA ALA A 71 -18.91 -9.66 -13.90
C ALA A 71 -18.99 -10.80 -12.85
N SER A 72 -18.16 -11.83 -12.97
CA SER A 72 -18.10 -12.92 -12.00
C SER A 72 -17.48 -12.46 -10.69
N PRO A 73 -18.02 -12.88 -9.52
CA PRO A 73 -17.42 -12.62 -8.22
C PRO A 73 -16.13 -13.44 -7.97
N GLY A 74 -15.84 -14.40 -8.85
CA GLY A 74 -14.70 -15.31 -8.72
C GLY A 74 -15.09 -16.64 -8.07
N LEU A 75 -14.27 -17.12 -7.12
CA LEU A 75 -14.48 -18.39 -6.42
C LEU A 75 -15.34 -18.19 -5.16
N ASN A 76 -16.15 -19.17 -4.83
CA ASN A 76 -16.91 -19.24 -3.58
C ASN A 76 -16.02 -19.74 -2.42
N LYS A 77 -16.61 -19.99 -1.25
CA LYS A 77 -15.90 -20.49 -0.06
C LYS A 77 -15.31 -21.89 -0.26
N ASP A 78 -15.87 -22.67 -1.14
CA ASP A 78 -15.44 -24.05 -1.46
C ASP A 78 -14.42 -24.09 -2.62
N ASN A 79 -13.91 -22.92 -3.01
CA ASN A 79 -12.93 -22.74 -4.08
C ASN A 79 -13.46 -23.15 -5.48
N THR A 80 -14.78 -23.14 -5.67
CA THR A 80 -15.44 -23.36 -6.95
C THR A 80 -15.99 -22.06 -7.54
N PRO A 81 -16.05 -21.91 -8.88
CA PRO A 81 -16.64 -20.72 -9.51
C PRO A 81 -18.13 -20.57 -9.19
N PHE A 82 -18.61 -19.34 -8.99
CA PHE A 82 -20.04 -19.06 -8.84
C PHE A 82 -20.81 -19.27 -10.13
N TYR A 83 -20.17 -19.04 -11.28
CA TYR A 83 -20.76 -19.16 -12.61
C TYR A 83 -19.76 -19.82 -13.54
N GLY A 84 -20.25 -20.47 -14.57
CA GLY A 84 -19.42 -20.96 -15.68
C GLY A 84 -18.75 -19.80 -16.43
N PRO A 85 -17.61 -20.03 -17.06
CA PRO A 85 -16.81 -18.97 -17.68
C PRO A 85 -17.53 -18.23 -18.82
N TYR A 86 -18.54 -18.84 -19.43
CA TYR A 86 -19.29 -18.27 -20.55
C TYR A 86 -20.79 -18.11 -20.29
N ASP A 87 -21.30 -18.39 -19.07
CA ASP A 87 -22.72 -18.28 -18.71
C ASP A 87 -23.29 -16.89 -19.03
N ALA A 88 -22.49 -15.83 -18.89
CA ALA A 88 -22.88 -14.47 -19.23
C ALA A 88 -23.09 -14.29 -20.75
N GLN A 89 -22.30 -14.96 -21.58
CA GLN A 89 -22.47 -14.95 -23.03
C GLN A 89 -23.75 -15.73 -23.45
N GLU A 90 -23.98 -16.87 -22.84
CA GLU A 90 -25.18 -17.70 -23.10
C GLU A 90 -26.46 -16.94 -22.72
N MET A 91 -26.48 -16.33 -21.55
CA MET A 91 -27.59 -15.51 -21.07
C MET A 91 -27.92 -14.36 -22.04
N LEU A 92 -26.92 -13.65 -22.53
CA LEU A 92 -27.09 -12.55 -23.48
C LEU A 92 -27.56 -13.06 -24.85
N ASN A 93 -27.02 -14.16 -25.32
CA ASN A 93 -27.37 -14.74 -26.61
C ASN A 93 -28.83 -15.17 -26.62
N THR A 94 -29.32 -15.81 -25.55
CA THR A 94 -30.73 -16.23 -25.41
C THR A 94 -31.69 -15.05 -25.40
N ASN A 95 -31.27 -13.89 -24.86
CA ASN A 95 -32.14 -12.72 -24.70
C ASN A 95 -31.89 -11.64 -25.77
N THR A 96 -31.12 -11.91 -26.82
CA THR A 96 -30.74 -10.93 -27.85
C THR A 96 -31.91 -10.18 -28.46
N ASN A 97 -33.02 -10.88 -28.77
CA ASN A 97 -34.21 -10.30 -29.44
C ASN A 97 -34.89 -9.27 -28.53
N GLU A 98 -35.03 -9.56 -27.23
CA GLU A 98 -35.67 -8.65 -26.28
C GLU A 98 -34.75 -7.44 -25.97
N LEU A 99 -33.45 -7.69 -25.83
CA LEU A 99 -32.47 -6.64 -25.55
C LEU A 99 -32.30 -5.67 -26.70
N GLY A 100 -32.43 -6.13 -27.96
CA GLY A 100 -32.17 -5.33 -29.16
C GLY A 100 -30.73 -4.82 -29.27
N ILE A 101 -29.80 -5.57 -28.73
CA ILE A 101 -28.33 -5.37 -28.85
C ILE A 101 -27.71 -6.74 -29.07
N LYS A 102 -26.76 -6.85 -30.02
CA LYS A 102 -26.11 -8.11 -30.36
C LYS A 102 -24.87 -8.31 -29.47
N MET A 103 -24.75 -9.48 -28.86
CA MET A 103 -23.57 -9.90 -28.14
C MET A 103 -22.47 -10.35 -29.11
N ILE A 104 -21.22 -9.91 -28.87
CA ILE A 104 -20.02 -10.42 -29.52
C ILE A 104 -19.24 -11.22 -28.50
N PRO A 105 -19.12 -12.55 -28.64
CA PRO A 105 -18.37 -13.37 -27.72
C PRO A 105 -16.87 -13.12 -27.89
N PHE A 106 -16.19 -12.89 -26.77
CA PHE A 106 -14.74 -12.74 -26.76
C PHE A 106 -14.13 -13.93 -26.01
N LYS A 107 -13.33 -14.71 -26.72
CA LYS A 107 -12.60 -15.86 -26.15
C LYS A 107 -11.40 -15.40 -25.33
N GLN A 108 -10.89 -16.29 -24.48
CA GLN A 108 -9.63 -16.04 -23.82
C GLN A 108 -8.49 -16.06 -24.85
N LEU A 109 -7.73 -14.97 -24.92
CA LEU A 109 -6.55 -14.86 -25.76
C LEU A 109 -5.29 -15.15 -24.94
N VAL A 110 -4.32 -15.80 -25.57
CA VAL A 110 -2.97 -16.01 -25.04
C VAL A 110 -1.94 -15.51 -26.05
N TYR A 111 -0.82 -15.00 -25.58
CA TYR A 111 0.26 -14.58 -26.45
C TYR A 111 1.11 -15.79 -26.84
N VAL A 112 1.31 -16.01 -28.13
CA VAL A 112 2.16 -17.07 -28.65
C VAL A 112 3.49 -16.47 -29.09
N LYS A 113 4.55 -16.85 -28.37
CA LYS A 113 5.89 -16.24 -28.50
C LYS A 113 6.45 -16.38 -29.91
N GLU A 114 6.33 -17.55 -30.48
CA GLU A 114 6.86 -17.90 -31.81
C GLU A 114 6.16 -17.13 -32.93
N LYS A 115 4.86 -16.87 -32.77
CA LYS A 115 4.03 -16.12 -33.74
C LYS A 115 3.98 -14.61 -33.46
N LYS A 116 4.51 -14.16 -32.32
CA LYS A 116 4.43 -12.77 -31.85
C LYS A 116 3.02 -12.18 -31.95
N SER A 117 2.00 -12.99 -31.66
CA SER A 117 0.59 -12.60 -31.79
C SER A 117 -0.28 -13.24 -30.73
N PHE A 118 -1.46 -12.63 -30.49
CA PHE A 118 -2.47 -13.19 -29.62
C PHE A 118 -3.37 -14.14 -30.42
N ILE A 119 -3.63 -15.32 -29.87
CA ILE A 119 -4.45 -16.38 -30.47
C ILE A 119 -5.43 -16.86 -29.41
N GLY A 120 -6.62 -17.36 -29.82
CA GLY A 120 -7.56 -18.00 -28.92
C GLY A 120 -6.91 -19.21 -28.22
N VAL A 121 -7.13 -19.37 -26.92
CA VAL A 121 -6.52 -20.46 -26.14
C VAL A 121 -6.78 -21.84 -26.76
N ASP A 122 -7.97 -22.02 -27.36
CA ASP A 122 -8.39 -23.26 -28.02
C ASP A 122 -7.74 -23.46 -29.39
N GLU A 123 -7.09 -22.45 -29.95
CA GLU A 123 -6.49 -22.41 -31.30
C GLU A 123 -4.97 -22.51 -31.26
N VAL A 124 -4.38 -22.60 -30.06
CA VAL A 124 -2.92 -22.70 -29.91
C VAL A 124 -2.44 -24.11 -30.28
N PRO A 125 -1.56 -24.24 -31.28
CA PRO A 125 -0.94 -25.52 -31.59
C PRO A 125 -0.15 -26.11 -30.41
N LYS A 126 -0.16 -27.40 -30.26
CA LYS A 126 0.46 -28.11 -29.10
C LYS A 126 1.98 -27.92 -29.00
N ASP A 127 2.61 -27.60 -30.09
CA ASP A 127 4.07 -27.41 -30.24
C ASP A 127 4.50 -25.95 -29.96
N LEU A 128 3.57 -25.04 -29.72
CA LEU A 128 3.87 -23.64 -29.46
C LEU A 128 3.68 -23.24 -27.99
N THR A 129 4.46 -22.27 -27.54
CA THR A 129 4.44 -21.79 -26.15
C THR A 129 3.46 -20.65 -25.97
N ALA A 130 2.38 -20.91 -25.22
CA ALA A 130 1.43 -19.88 -24.81
C ALA A 130 1.92 -19.15 -23.54
N LEU A 131 1.98 -17.84 -23.60
CA LEU A 131 2.33 -16.98 -22.48
C LEU A 131 1.11 -16.20 -21.99
N THR A 132 0.98 -16.11 -20.68
CA THR A 132 -0.06 -15.30 -20.01
C THR A 132 0.55 -14.56 -18.83
N VAL A 133 0.00 -13.41 -18.48
CA VAL A 133 0.31 -12.71 -17.24
C VAL A 133 -1.00 -12.50 -16.50
N SER A 134 -1.15 -13.15 -15.37
CA SER A 134 -2.32 -12.96 -14.50
C SER A 134 -2.25 -11.61 -13.77
N GLY A 135 -3.42 -11.11 -13.30
CA GLY A 135 -3.45 -9.89 -12.51
C GLY A 135 -2.60 -9.97 -11.21
N THR A 136 -2.47 -11.17 -10.64
CA THR A 136 -1.61 -11.41 -9.47
C THR A 136 -0.13 -11.32 -9.83
N GLU A 137 0.26 -11.93 -10.94
CA GLU A 137 1.62 -11.88 -11.45
C GLU A 137 2.02 -10.46 -11.87
N LEU A 138 1.14 -9.72 -12.55
CA LEU A 138 1.37 -8.32 -12.87
C LEU A 138 1.62 -7.48 -11.61
N ARG A 139 0.80 -7.66 -10.56
CA ARG A 139 1.01 -6.97 -9.29
C ARG A 139 2.37 -7.31 -8.67
N LYS A 140 2.77 -8.57 -8.73
CA LYS A 140 4.09 -9.00 -8.24
C LYS A 140 5.23 -8.37 -9.03
N LEU A 141 5.16 -8.34 -10.37
CA LEU A 141 6.16 -7.67 -11.21
C LEU A 141 6.28 -6.18 -10.89
N LEU A 142 5.13 -5.50 -10.72
CA LEU A 142 5.10 -4.09 -10.32
C LEU A 142 5.74 -3.88 -8.95
N ASP A 143 5.41 -4.69 -7.95
CA ASP A 143 5.94 -4.60 -6.59
C ASP A 143 7.46 -4.82 -6.55
N GLU A 144 7.95 -5.77 -7.32
CA GLU A 144 9.37 -6.10 -7.42
C GLU A 144 10.14 -5.12 -8.33
N GLY A 145 9.44 -4.21 -9.03
CA GLY A 145 10.06 -3.31 -10.01
C GLY A 145 10.66 -4.03 -11.20
N LYS A 146 10.19 -5.24 -11.49
CA LYS A 146 10.63 -6.03 -12.63
C LYS A 146 10.02 -5.53 -13.93
N GLU A 147 10.70 -5.82 -15.01
CA GLU A 147 10.24 -5.49 -16.35
C GLU A 147 8.96 -6.25 -16.69
N ILE A 148 7.97 -5.53 -17.19
CA ILE A 148 6.73 -6.13 -17.68
C ILE A 148 6.93 -6.39 -19.18
N PRO A 149 6.63 -7.61 -19.66
CA PRO A 149 6.84 -7.94 -21.07
C PRO A 149 6.15 -6.97 -22.03
N GLU A 150 6.85 -6.51 -23.06
CA GLU A 150 6.33 -5.55 -24.05
C GLU A 150 5.06 -6.06 -24.74
N TRP A 151 4.94 -7.37 -24.95
CA TRP A 151 3.74 -7.97 -25.55
C TRP A 151 2.49 -7.87 -24.65
N PHE A 152 2.67 -7.65 -23.33
CA PHE A 152 1.54 -7.61 -22.38
C PHE A 152 0.71 -6.34 -22.51
N SER A 153 1.33 -5.19 -22.64
CA SER A 153 0.63 -3.90 -22.75
C SER A 153 1.53 -2.81 -23.34
N TYR A 154 0.91 -1.68 -23.72
CA TYR A 154 1.65 -0.52 -24.21
C TYR A 154 2.50 0.13 -23.13
N PRO A 155 3.70 0.66 -23.47
CA PRO A 155 4.59 1.29 -22.48
C PRO A 155 3.94 2.43 -21.69
N GLU A 156 3.08 3.23 -22.32
CA GLU A 156 2.37 4.33 -21.67
C GLU A 156 1.36 3.82 -20.60
N VAL A 157 0.71 2.68 -20.88
CA VAL A 157 -0.20 2.03 -19.94
C VAL A 157 0.59 1.45 -18.76
N ILE A 158 1.72 0.79 -19.03
CA ILE A 158 2.61 0.26 -17.99
C ILE A 158 3.10 1.39 -17.08
N SER A 159 3.51 2.53 -17.66
CA SER A 159 3.92 3.71 -16.88
C SER A 159 2.82 4.20 -15.94
N GLU A 160 1.56 4.25 -16.37
CA GLU A 160 0.44 4.64 -15.50
C GLU A 160 0.18 3.62 -14.38
N LEU A 161 0.34 2.32 -14.65
CA LEU A 161 0.23 1.28 -13.63
C LEU A 161 1.36 1.37 -12.60
N GLN A 162 2.59 1.64 -13.03
CA GLN A 162 3.76 1.84 -12.16
C GLN A 162 3.60 3.09 -11.28
N LYS A 163 3.03 4.18 -11.79
CA LYS A 163 2.71 5.37 -10.98
C LYS A 163 1.71 5.08 -9.88
N GLN A 164 0.68 4.28 -10.15
CA GLN A 164 -0.30 3.88 -9.14
C GLN A 164 0.27 2.88 -8.13
N ARG A 165 1.10 1.95 -8.61
CA ARG A 165 1.72 0.89 -7.80
C ARG A 165 3.23 0.91 -7.98
N PRO A 166 3.92 1.87 -7.34
CA PRO A 166 5.37 1.92 -7.36
C PRO A 166 5.96 0.62 -6.81
N SER A 167 7.16 0.26 -7.26
CA SER A 167 7.90 -0.86 -6.67
C SER A 167 8.10 -0.66 -5.17
N LEU A 168 8.24 -1.75 -4.42
CA LEU A 168 8.47 -1.69 -2.97
C LEU A 168 9.65 -0.77 -2.62
N SER A 169 10.70 -0.79 -3.45
CA SER A 169 11.86 0.10 -3.32
C SER A 169 11.52 1.59 -3.52
N ASN A 170 10.42 1.93 -4.16
CA ASN A 170 10.00 3.30 -4.45
C ASN A 170 8.79 3.79 -3.63
N ARG A 171 8.21 2.95 -2.77
CA ARG A 171 7.14 3.36 -1.85
C ARG A 171 7.69 4.13 -0.67
N GLY A 172 6.88 5.06 -0.17
CA GLY A 172 7.15 5.66 1.12
C GLY A 172 7.12 4.64 2.25
N PHE A 173 7.73 4.97 3.38
CA PHE A 173 7.68 4.13 4.57
C PHE A 173 7.80 4.97 5.85
N THR A 174 7.37 4.37 6.96
CA THR A 174 7.47 4.97 8.28
C THR A 174 8.46 4.20 9.15
N ILE A 175 9.39 4.90 9.77
CA ILE A 175 10.25 4.40 10.84
C ILE A 175 9.70 4.93 12.16
N PHE A 176 9.22 4.02 13.00
CA PHE A 176 8.53 4.36 14.22
C PHE A 176 9.33 3.94 15.45
N PHE A 177 10.02 4.89 16.06
CA PHE A 177 10.73 4.66 17.32
C PHE A 177 9.75 4.61 18.48
N THR A 178 10.02 3.71 19.42
CA THR A 178 9.32 3.62 20.71
C THR A 178 10.33 3.32 21.83
N GLY A 179 10.03 3.72 23.04
CA GLY A 179 10.90 3.54 24.21
C GLY A 179 10.68 4.62 25.27
N LEU A 180 11.27 4.46 26.44
CA LEU A 180 11.13 5.38 27.57
C LEU A 180 11.65 6.80 27.27
N SER A 181 11.24 7.78 28.05
CA SER A 181 11.87 9.10 28.03
C SER A 181 13.36 8.95 28.35
N GLY A 182 14.26 9.72 27.71
CA GLY A 182 15.70 9.58 27.93
C GLY A 182 16.35 8.34 27.33
N SER A 183 15.59 7.46 26.64
CA SER A 183 16.18 6.25 26.01
C SER A 183 17.06 6.49 24.79
N GLY A 184 17.10 7.72 24.25
CA GLY A 184 17.93 8.06 23.08
C GLY A 184 17.15 8.12 21.75
N LYS A 185 15.84 7.98 21.73
CA LYS A 185 15.01 7.99 20.48
C LYS A 185 15.25 9.19 19.59
N SER A 186 15.15 10.41 20.14
CA SER A 186 15.32 11.65 19.37
C SER A 186 16.72 11.78 18.81
N THR A 187 17.75 11.35 19.54
CA THR A 187 19.13 11.34 19.05
C THR A 187 19.31 10.41 17.86
N LEU A 188 18.80 9.17 17.96
CA LEU A 188 18.84 8.20 16.87
C LEU A 188 18.01 8.66 15.66
N ALA A 189 16.82 9.22 15.92
CA ALA A 189 15.95 9.73 14.87
C ALA A 189 16.56 10.90 14.11
N ASN A 190 17.23 11.84 14.80
CA ASN A 190 17.96 12.95 14.17
C ASN A 190 19.18 12.45 13.38
N GLY A 191 19.97 11.51 13.90
CA GLY A 191 21.09 10.91 13.18
C GLY A 191 20.62 10.23 11.88
N LEU A 192 19.51 9.49 11.94
CA LEU A 192 18.90 8.86 10.79
C LEU A 192 18.36 9.89 9.79
N LEU A 193 17.71 10.97 10.28
CA LEU A 193 17.23 12.07 9.43
C LEU A 193 18.36 12.66 8.59
N VAL A 194 19.47 13.04 9.25
CA VAL A 194 20.62 13.63 8.56
C VAL A 194 21.16 12.72 7.46
N LYS A 195 21.26 11.42 7.75
CA LYS A 195 21.73 10.43 6.79
C LYS A 195 20.80 10.28 5.58
N LEU A 196 19.49 10.14 5.82
CA LEU A 196 18.49 10.00 4.74
C LEU A 196 18.39 11.28 3.90
N LEU A 197 18.53 12.46 4.50
CA LEU A 197 18.59 13.74 3.78
C LEU A 197 19.85 13.84 2.93
N ALA A 198 20.99 13.37 3.41
CA ALA A 198 22.26 13.35 2.66
C ALA A 198 22.18 12.43 1.42
N GLU A 199 21.41 11.36 1.47
CA GLU A 199 21.15 10.48 0.31
C GLU A 199 20.27 11.14 -0.77
N GLY A 200 19.41 12.09 -0.39
CA GLY A 200 18.63 12.94 -1.30
C GLY A 200 17.60 12.22 -2.17
N ARG A 201 17.27 10.95 -1.86
CA ARG A 201 16.41 10.13 -2.71
C ARG A 201 14.92 10.44 -2.56
N ARG A 202 14.49 10.88 -1.36
CA ARG A 202 13.08 11.10 -1.02
C ARG A 202 12.91 12.20 0.01
N PRO A 203 11.73 12.86 0.05
CA PRO A 203 11.37 13.72 1.16
C PRO A 203 11.35 12.95 2.49
N VAL A 204 11.98 13.51 3.51
CA VAL A 204 12.03 12.92 4.86
C VAL A 204 11.43 13.92 5.84
N SER A 205 10.53 13.43 6.70
CA SER A 205 9.90 14.24 7.76
C SER A 205 10.15 13.60 9.12
N LEU A 206 10.61 14.42 10.08
CA LEU A 206 10.76 14.00 11.47
C LEU A 206 9.53 14.42 12.29
N LEU A 207 8.87 13.48 12.90
CA LEU A 207 7.74 13.64 13.81
C LEU A 207 8.20 13.30 15.24
N ASP A 208 9.03 14.20 15.81
CA ASP A 208 9.46 14.08 17.21
C ASP A 208 8.30 14.40 18.14
N GLY A 209 8.19 13.68 19.25
CA GLY A 209 7.07 13.80 20.19
C GLY A 209 6.90 15.20 20.79
N ASP A 210 7.98 15.94 21.01
CA ASP A 210 7.92 17.31 21.57
C ASP A 210 7.45 18.32 20.51
N ILE A 211 7.98 18.20 19.28
CA ILE A 211 7.57 19.07 18.15
C ILE A 211 6.10 18.86 17.83
N VAL A 212 5.66 17.59 17.77
CA VAL A 212 4.25 17.28 17.50
C VAL A 212 3.34 17.82 18.61
N ARG A 213 3.74 17.73 19.88
CA ARG A 213 2.95 18.33 20.97
C ARG A 213 2.83 19.84 20.85
N THR A 214 3.85 20.52 20.39
CA THR A 214 3.81 21.98 20.23
C THR A 214 2.86 22.41 19.11
N HIS A 215 2.86 21.70 17.97
CA HIS A 215 2.17 22.17 16.76
C HIS A 215 0.86 21.44 16.44
N LEU A 216 0.73 20.16 16.82
CA LEU A 216 -0.42 19.33 16.46
C LEU A 216 -1.26 18.89 17.65
N SER A 217 -0.71 18.91 18.85
CA SER A 217 -1.33 18.33 20.06
C SER A 217 -1.09 19.21 21.28
N SER A 218 -1.03 20.53 21.12
CA SER A 218 -0.75 21.49 22.19
C SER A 218 -1.80 21.49 23.31
N GLU A 219 -3.06 21.15 22.96
CA GLU A 219 -4.17 21.05 23.90
C GLU A 219 -4.15 19.76 24.73
N LEU A 220 -3.33 18.75 24.36
CA LEU A 220 -3.32 17.47 25.02
C LEU A 220 -2.41 17.46 26.26
N GLY A 221 -2.96 17.00 27.40
CA GLY A 221 -2.19 16.69 28.61
C GLY A 221 -1.46 15.35 28.53
N PHE A 222 -1.18 14.78 29.71
CA PHE A 222 -0.40 13.54 29.86
C PHE A 222 -1.23 12.34 30.34
N SER A 223 -2.58 12.44 30.35
CA SER A 223 -3.42 11.28 30.64
C SER A 223 -3.20 10.15 29.63
N LYS A 224 -3.61 8.95 29.98
CA LYS A 224 -3.52 7.78 29.09
C LYS A 224 -4.22 8.05 27.75
N GLU A 225 -5.43 8.60 27.80
CA GLU A 225 -6.25 8.94 26.61
C GLU A 225 -5.55 9.97 25.74
N HIS A 226 -5.01 11.03 26.33
CA HIS A 226 -4.30 12.09 25.61
C HIS A 226 -2.99 11.57 24.97
N ARG A 227 -2.27 10.67 25.65
CA ARG A 227 -1.08 10.03 25.06
C ARG A 227 -1.46 9.12 23.89
N SER A 228 -2.51 8.30 24.04
CA SER A 228 -3.01 7.46 22.95
C SER A 228 -3.44 8.30 21.76
N LEU A 229 -4.20 9.37 21.99
CA LEU A 229 -4.63 10.29 20.91
C LEU A 229 -3.44 10.95 20.21
N ASN A 230 -2.44 11.43 20.96
CA ASN A 230 -1.22 12.00 20.36
C ASN A 230 -0.47 10.99 19.49
N VAL A 231 -0.30 9.74 19.95
CA VAL A 231 0.36 8.68 19.19
C VAL A 231 -0.39 8.36 17.89
N ARG A 232 -1.72 8.33 17.93
CA ARG A 232 -2.56 8.09 16.74
C ARG A 232 -2.52 9.26 15.76
N ARG A 233 -2.49 10.51 16.23
CA ARG A 233 -2.29 11.70 15.38
C ARG A 233 -0.94 11.64 14.66
N ILE A 234 0.14 11.30 15.37
CA ILE A 234 1.45 11.07 14.76
C ILE A 234 1.36 10.00 13.67
N GLY A 235 0.71 8.87 13.97
CA GLY A 235 0.49 7.80 13.00
C GLY A 235 -0.28 8.25 11.77
N PHE A 236 -1.32 9.06 11.93
CA PHE A 236 -2.08 9.61 10.80
C PHE A 236 -1.20 10.51 9.91
N VAL A 237 -0.44 11.43 10.47
CA VAL A 237 0.47 12.28 9.69
C VAL A 237 1.53 11.43 8.99
N ALA A 238 2.09 10.43 9.67
CA ALA A 238 3.05 9.50 9.08
C ALA A 238 2.44 8.69 7.93
N SER A 239 1.17 8.29 8.05
CA SER A 239 0.46 7.57 6.99
C SER A 239 0.32 8.39 5.71
N GLU A 240 0.00 9.68 5.83
CA GLU A 240 -0.10 10.58 4.68
C GLU A 240 1.27 10.84 4.03
N ILE A 241 2.35 10.99 4.82
CA ILE A 241 3.72 11.09 4.29
C ILE A 241 4.09 9.81 3.53
N THR A 242 3.86 8.64 4.13
CA THR A 242 4.13 7.32 3.53
C THR A 242 3.35 7.12 2.23
N LYS A 243 2.06 7.40 2.23
CA LYS A 243 1.18 7.30 1.07
C LYS A 243 1.66 8.14 -0.12
N ASN A 244 2.25 9.29 0.17
CA ASN A 244 2.79 10.20 -0.85
C ASN A 244 4.27 9.94 -1.21
N GLY A 245 4.82 8.78 -0.85
CA GLY A 245 6.16 8.33 -1.24
C GLY A 245 7.29 8.88 -0.38
N GLY A 246 6.99 9.67 0.68
CA GLY A 246 7.97 10.19 1.62
C GLY A 246 8.37 9.19 2.71
N ILE A 247 9.37 9.56 3.48
CA ILE A 247 9.83 8.83 4.66
C ILE A 247 9.40 9.60 5.91
N ALA A 248 8.62 8.96 6.79
CA ALA A 248 8.27 9.51 8.09
C ALA A 248 9.13 8.86 9.18
N ILE A 249 9.85 9.67 9.95
CA ILE A 249 10.58 9.24 11.15
C ILE A 249 9.79 9.70 12.36
N CYS A 250 9.19 8.78 13.12
CA CYS A 250 8.39 9.09 14.30
C CYS A 250 9.18 8.74 15.56
N ALA A 251 9.30 9.65 16.52
CA ALA A 251 10.04 9.43 17.75
C ALA A 251 9.25 9.70 19.05
N PRO A 252 7.97 9.30 19.18
CA PRO A 252 7.23 9.39 20.43
C PRO A 252 7.66 8.29 21.42
N ILE A 253 7.25 8.41 22.69
CA ILE A 253 7.36 7.31 23.67
C ILE A 253 6.50 6.13 23.22
N ALA A 254 5.25 6.37 22.81
CA ALA A 254 4.26 5.39 22.38
C ALA A 254 4.16 4.17 23.31
N PRO A 255 3.73 4.35 24.58
CA PRO A 255 3.87 3.33 25.62
C PRO A 255 2.96 2.12 25.39
N TYR A 256 1.83 2.28 24.74
CA TYR A 256 0.79 1.23 24.64
C TYR A 256 0.86 0.46 23.33
N ARG A 257 0.82 -0.88 23.40
CA ARG A 257 0.87 -1.77 22.22
C ARG A 257 -0.29 -1.53 21.26
N LEU A 258 -1.49 -1.28 21.79
CA LEU A 258 -2.68 -1.05 20.99
C LEU A 258 -2.51 0.14 20.04
N ASP A 259 -1.91 1.24 20.49
CA ASP A 259 -1.72 2.42 19.66
C ASP A 259 -0.64 2.21 18.59
N ARG A 260 0.43 1.49 18.92
CA ARG A 260 1.45 1.11 17.95
C ARG A 260 0.89 0.17 16.88
N GLN A 261 0.08 -0.82 17.31
CA GLN A 261 -0.60 -1.73 16.37
C GLN A 261 -1.62 -1.01 15.49
N PHE A 262 -2.36 -0.05 16.07
CA PHE A 262 -3.28 0.81 15.30
C PHE A 262 -2.54 1.56 14.18
N ASN A 263 -1.41 2.20 14.51
CA ASN A 263 -0.60 2.91 13.54
C ASN A 263 -0.02 1.97 12.48
N ARG A 264 0.49 0.80 12.87
CA ARG A 264 0.97 -0.22 11.94
C ARG A 264 -0.11 -0.63 10.94
N ASN A 265 -1.29 -0.98 11.42
CA ASN A 265 -2.40 -1.42 10.57
C ASN A 265 -2.86 -0.33 9.59
N MET A 266 -2.72 0.94 9.95
CA MET A 266 -3.06 2.06 9.09
C MET A 266 -1.98 2.33 8.03
N ILE A 267 -0.70 2.17 8.37
CA ILE A 267 0.43 2.58 7.53
C ILE A 267 0.90 1.47 6.58
N ASP A 268 1.00 0.22 7.06
CA ASP A 268 1.49 -0.93 6.28
C ASP A 268 0.81 -1.08 4.89
N PRO A 269 -0.51 -0.94 4.75
CA PRO A 269 -1.15 -1.03 3.44
C PRO A 269 -0.77 0.07 2.45
N LEU A 270 -0.23 1.20 2.94
CA LEU A 270 0.13 2.37 2.15
C LEU A 270 1.58 2.35 1.67
N GLY A 271 2.44 1.61 2.40
CA GLY A 271 3.88 1.55 2.11
C GLY A 271 4.59 0.59 3.03
N GLY A 272 5.50 1.06 3.87
CA GLY A 272 6.21 0.26 4.85
C GLY A 272 6.10 0.81 6.27
N TYR A 273 6.13 -0.07 7.27
CA TYR A 273 6.19 0.30 8.69
C TYR A 273 7.28 -0.50 9.39
N ILE A 274 8.25 0.20 9.97
CA ILE A 274 9.38 -0.39 10.70
C ILE A 274 9.32 0.12 12.14
N GLU A 275 9.06 -0.76 13.11
CA GLU A 275 9.07 -0.43 14.53
C GLU A 275 10.47 -0.62 15.10
N ILE A 276 11.03 0.45 15.68
CA ILE A 276 12.33 0.42 16.37
C ILE A 276 12.11 0.59 17.86
N PHE A 277 12.38 -0.46 18.62
CA PHE A 277 12.33 -0.39 20.07
C PHE A 277 13.68 -0.01 20.66
N VAL A 278 13.74 1.19 21.27
CA VAL A 278 14.92 1.62 22.03
C VAL A 278 14.80 1.13 23.47
N SER A 279 15.41 -0.03 23.73
CA SER A 279 15.24 -0.86 24.94
C SER A 279 16.13 -0.45 26.11
N THR A 280 16.59 0.79 26.15
CA THR A 280 17.43 1.32 27.25
C THR A 280 16.74 1.11 28.59
N PRO A 281 17.45 0.52 29.60
CA PRO A 281 16.89 0.29 30.94
C PRO A 281 16.41 1.58 31.61
N LEU A 282 15.41 1.45 32.48
CA LEU A 282 14.81 2.58 33.18
C LEU A 282 15.84 3.35 34.02
N GLU A 283 16.70 2.63 34.71
CA GLU A 283 17.77 3.17 35.57
C GLU A 283 18.70 4.09 34.77
N VAL A 284 19.06 3.69 33.56
CA VAL A 284 19.90 4.49 32.66
C VAL A 284 19.15 5.72 32.15
N CYS A 285 17.85 5.57 31.85
CA CYS A 285 17.00 6.68 31.45
C CYS A 285 16.83 7.72 32.58
N GLU A 286 16.67 7.27 33.84
CA GLU A 286 16.59 8.11 35.02
C GLU A 286 17.91 8.85 35.28
N GLN A 287 19.06 8.16 35.15
CA GLN A 287 20.39 8.80 35.30
C GLN A 287 20.62 9.90 34.26
N ARG A 288 20.13 9.69 33.04
CA ARG A 288 20.23 10.71 31.97
C ARG A 288 19.35 11.91 32.21
N ASP A 289 18.14 11.72 32.66
CA ASP A 289 17.04 12.68 32.95
C ASP A 289 17.25 14.12 32.43
N ALA A 290 17.62 14.26 31.15
CA ALA A 290 18.00 15.51 30.53
C ALA A 290 16.97 16.65 30.64
N LYS A 291 15.70 16.27 30.90
CA LYS A 291 14.57 17.21 31.04
C LYS A 291 14.11 17.36 32.50
N GLY A 292 14.72 16.67 33.47
CA GLY A 292 14.31 16.65 34.87
C GLY A 292 12.93 16.06 35.12
N LEU A 293 12.41 15.26 34.17
CA LEU A 293 11.04 14.71 34.25
C LEU A 293 10.96 13.54 35.23
N TYR A 294 11.97 12.68 35.29
CA TYR A 294 12.04 11.57 36.25
C TYR A 294 12.15 12.10 37.68
N ALA A 295 12.98 13.10 37.92
CA ALA A 295 13.08 13.75 39.24
C ALA A 295 11.75 14.35 39.70
N LYS A 296 10.98 14.96 38.78
CA LYS A 296 9.64 15.49 39.08
C LYS A 296 8.63 14.37 39.36
N ALA A 297 8.66 13.28 38.57
CA ALA A 297 7.79 12.13 38.76
C ALA A 297 8.06 11.42 40.10
N ARG A 298 9.33 11.20 40.48
CA ARG A 298 9.71 10.60 41.76
C ARG A 298 9.29 11.47 42.96
N LYS A 299 9.24 12.79 42.81
CA LYS A 299 8.72 13.72 43.82
C LYS A 299 7.20 13.83 43.84
N GLY A 300 6.47 13.07 43.01
CA GLY A 300 5.02 13.11 42.92
C GLY A 300 4.44 14.40 42.27
N ILE A 301 5.28 15.28 41.75
CA ILE A 301 4.89 16.52 41.08
C ILE A 301 4.28 16.20 39.71
N LEU A 302 4.85 15.24 38.97
CA LEU A 302 4.36 14.76 37.68
C LEU A 302 3.72 13.38 37.90
N LYS A 303 2.41 13.28 37.70
CA LYS A 303 1.66 12.03 37.81
C LYS A 303 1.49 11.36 36.44
N GLN A 304 1.20 10.08 36.45
CA GLN A 304 1.00 9.25 35.25
C GLN A 304 2.23 9.29 34.32
N PHE A 305 3.43 9.26 34.86
CA PHE A 305 4.64 9.27 34.08
C PHE A 305 5.06 7.88 33.66
N THR A 306 5.21 7.68 32.33
CA THR A 306 5.55 6.37 31.73
C THR A 306 6.87 5.82 32.29
N GLY A 307 6.82 4.63 32.85
CA GLY A 307 7.95 3.94 33.46
C GLY A 307 8.07 4.13 34.96
N ILE A 308 7.31 5.05 35.59
CA ILE A 308 7.27 5.26 37.03
C ILE A 308 5.92 4.82 37.61
N ASP A 309 4.87 5.57 37.38
CA ASP A 309 3.51 5.31 37.85
C ASP A 309 2.53 4.96 36.72
N ASP A 310 2.98 4.96 35.47
CA ASP A 310 2.25 4.45 34.31
C ASP A 310 3.11 3.45 33.53
N PRO A 311 2.52 2.32 33.06
CA PRO A 311 3.29 1.27 32.42
C PRO A 311 3.82 1.63 31.03
N TYR A 312 4.98 1.10 30.68
CA TYR A 312 5.48 1.00 29.32
C TYR A 312 5.35 -0.46 28.84
N GLU A 313 4.50 -0.70 27.87
CA GLU A 313 4.28 -2.01 27.29
C GLU A 313 5.30 -2.29 26.20
N LYS A 314 6.33 -3.09 26.51
CA LYS A 314 7.39 -3.45 25.54
C LYS A 314 6.79 -4.06 24.27
N PRO A 315 7.28 -3.68 23.06
CA PRO A 315 6.90 -4.34 21.83
C PRO A 315 7.15 -5.86 21.88
N ARG A 316 6.28 -6.62 21.21
CA ARG A 316 6.46 -8.09 21.08
C ARG A 316 7.29 -8.45 19.85
N ASN A 317 7.12 -7.70 18.77
CA ASN A 317 7.66 -8.03 17.45
C ASN A 317 8.17 -6.75 16.75
N ALA A 318 9.01 -5.95 17.47
CA ALA A 318 9.68 -4.84 16.81
C ALA A 318 10.69 -5.39 15.78
N GLU A 319 10.74 -4.78 14.60
CA GLU A 319 11.69 -5.16 13.56
C GLU A 319 13.13 -4.95 13.99
N ILE A 320 13.37 -3.91 14.80
CA ILE A 320 14.70 -3.58 15.31
C ILE A 320 14.62 -3.28 16.81
N VAL A 321 15.55 -3.85 17.58
CA VAL A 321 15.71 -3.56 19.03
C VAL A 321 17.09 -2.99 19.25
N ILE A 322 17.18 -1.78 19.83
CA ILE A 322 18.42 -1.07 20.11
C ILE A 322 18.55 -0.83 21.61
N ASN A 323 19.68 -1.22 22.19
CA ASN A 323 20.04 -0.83 23.55
C ASN A 323 21.11 0.27 23.49
N SER A 324 20.75 1.48 23.90
CA SER A 324 21.65 2.64 23.85
C SER A 324 22.46 2.86 25.14
N SER A 325 22.57 1.86 26.02
CA SER A 325 23.25 2.05 27.31
C SER A 325 24.76 2.32 27.18
N ASN A 326 25.44 1.61 26.28
CA ASN A 326 26.87 1.54 26.22
C ASN A 326 27.48 2.07 24.92
N ASP A 327 26.66 2.31 23.88
CA ASP A 327 27.16 2.66 22.56
C ASP A 327 26.98 4.15 22.23
N LYS A 328 27.89 4.70 21.44
CA LYS A 328 27.73 6.06 20.91
C LYS A 328 26.61 6.10 19.88
N PRO A 329 25.85 7.21 19.81
CA PRO A 329 24.74 7.35 18.86
C PRO A 329 25.14 7.09 17.40
N GLU A 330 26.33 7.51 17.00
CA GLU A 330 26.87 7.35 15.64
C GLU A 330 27.07 5.86 15.30
N THR A 331 27.49 5.06 16.26
CA THR A 331 27.72 3.62 16.09
C THR A 331 26.41 2.84 16.04
N LEU A 332 25.44 3.22 16.88
CA LEU A 332 24.13 2.56 16.96
C LEU A 332 23.27 2.74 15.70
N SER A 333 23.34 3.91 15.06
CA SER A 333 22.60 4.17 13.82
C SER A 333 23.12 3.37 12.62
N LEU A 334 24.35 2.87 12.68
CA LEU A 334 25.05 2.20 11.58
C LEU A 334 25.06 0.67 11.69
N ILE A 335 25.16 0.09 12.89
CA ILE A 335 25.43 -1.35 13.08
C ILE A 335 24.16 -2.18 13.06
N HIS A 336 23.09 -1.74 13.72
CA HIS A 336 21.87 -2.53 13.87
C HIS A 336 20.89 -2.49 12.69
N ILE A 337 21.09 -1.54 11.78
CA ILE A 337 20.30 -1.45 10.54
C ILE A 337 20.93 -2.26 9.40
N SER A 338 22.14 -2.78 9.57
CA SER A 338 22.89 -3.51 8.54
C SER A 338 22.71 -5.03 8.56
N GLU A 339 21.99 -5.62 9.53
CA GLU A 339 21.72 -7.06 9.52
C GLU A 339 20.49 -7.42 8.69
N PRO A 340 20.60 -8.34 7.71
CA PRO A 340 19.50 -8.72 6.84
C PRO A 340 18.52 -9.63 7.58
N THR A 341 17.46 -9.08 8.16
CA THR A 341 16.36 -9.85 8.69
C THR A 341 15.18 -9.87 7.72
N ARG A 342 14.78 -11.05 7.35
CA ARG A 342 13.58 -11.67 6.72
C ARG A 342 12.53 -10.84 5.93
N LEU A 343 12.60 -9.53 5.79
CA LEU A 343 11.63 -8.72 5.05
C LEU A 343 12.35 -7.84 4.03
N GLY A 344 12.02 -7.98 2.74
CA GLY A 344 12.62 -7.23 1.63
C GLY A 344 12.57 -5.70 1.77
N MET A 345 11.75 -5.17 2.71
CA MET A 345 11.64 -3.74 3.01
C MET A 345 12.68 -3.27 4.05
N ILE A 346 13.06 -4.13 5.00
CA ILE A 346 14.18 -3.87 5.90
C ILE A 346 15.49 -3.85 5.11
N SER A 347 15.64 -4.76 4.16
CA SER A 347 16.75 -4.76 3.21
C SER A 347 16.88 -3.44 2.44
N TYR A 348 15.78 -2.76 2.15
CA TYR A 348 15.79 -1.47 1.46
C TYR A 348 16.10 -0.29 2.40
N ALA A 349 15.52 -0.24 3.59
CA ALA A 349 15.92 0.74 4.62
C ALA A 349 17.40 0.59 4.96
N VAL A 350 17.90 -0.65 5.02
CA VAL A 350 19.33 -1.01 5.20
C VAL A 350 20.17 -0.64 3.98
N PHE A 351 19.65 -0.81 2.76
CA PHE A 351 20.36 -0.40 1.54
C PHE A 351 20.48 1.12 1.41
N CYS A 352 19.49 1.86 1.91
CA CYS A 352 19.57 3.33 2.04
C CYS A 352 20.50 3.79 3.17
N LEU A 353 20.90 2.88 4.08
CA LEU A 353 21.75 3.14 5.23
C LEU A 353 23.18 2.59 5.04
N LYS A 354 23.48 1.88 3.94
CA LYS A 354 24.82 1.54 3.47
C LYS A 354 25.34 2.61 2.52
#